data_27ad3460b216f7d8e37b80c2b76db98e
#
_entry.id   27ad3460b216f7d8e37b80c2b76db98e
#
_cell.length_a   1.000
_cell.length_b   1.000
_cell.length_c   1.000
_cell.angle_alpha   90.00
_cell.angle_beta   90.00
_cell.angle_gamma   90.00
#
_symmetry.space_group_name_H-M   'P 1'
#
loop_
_entity.id
_entity.type
_entity.pdbx_description
1 polymer ?
#
loop_
_entity_poly.entity_id
_entity_poly.type
_entity_poly.pdbx_seq_one_letter_code
_entity_poly.pdbx_strand_id
1 'polypeptide(L)'
;MKELSEKLKTILYGSGKTISTAESCTGGGIAASIVAVSGSSDYFKGGIVSYCNEVKERLLGVNPKTIEEYGVVSAQVAEEMCEGAINAIRTDYAISITGCAGP
;
A
#
# COMPACT_ATOMS: atom_id res chain seq x y z
N MET A 1 -10.43 6.15 -10.00
CA MET A 1 -10.30 5.39 -8.73
C MET A 1 -11.60 4.78 -8.26
N LYS A 2 -12.71 5.51 -8.37
CA LYS A 2 -14.00 4.97 -7.93
C LYS A 2 -14.35 3.65 -8.63
N GLU A 3 -14.19 3.58 -9.93
CA GLU A 3 -14.49 2.37 -10.70
C GLU A 3 -13.61 1.20 -10.31
N LEU A 4 -12.32 1.45 -10.07
CA LEU A 4 -11.39 0.42 -9.64
C LEU A 4 -11.70 -0.05 -8.23
N SER A 5 -12.08 0.87 -7.34
CA SER A 5 -12.45 0.54 -5.97
C SER A 5 -13.72 -0.29 -5.92
N GLU A 6 -14.68 -0.02 -6.81
CA GLU A 6 -15.90 -0.83 -6.95
C GLU A 6 -15.58 -2.23 -7.47
N LYS A 7 -14.66 -2.34 -8.43
CA LYS A 7 -14.21 -3.64 -8.95
C LYS A 7 -13.51 -4.45 -7.86
N LEU A 8 -12.71 -3.78 -7.04
CA LEU A 8 -12.02 -4.42 -5.92
C LEU A 8 -13.04 -5.04 -4.96
N LYS A 9 -14.11 -4.31 -4.65
CA LYS A 9 -15.20 -4.83 -3.83
C LYS A 9 -15.82 -6.07 -4.46
N THR A 10 -16.09 -6.04 -5.76
CA THR A 10 -16.67 -7.16 -6.47
C THR A 10 -15.83 -8.44 -6.31
N ILE A 11 -14.51 -8.29 -6.30
CA ILE A 11 -13.58 -9.43 -6.19
C ILE A 11 -13.43 -9.89 -4.74
N LEU A 12 -13.31 -8.96 -3.80
CA LEU A 12 -12.89 -9.28 -2.43
C LEU A 12 -14.03 -9.43 -1.42
N TYR A 13 -15.15 -8.74 -1.62
CA TYR A 13 -16.25 -8.81 -0.65
C TYR A 13 -16.76 -10.24 -0.52
N GLY A 14 -16.79 -10.75 0.70
CA GLY A 14 -17.24 -12.11 0.97
C GLY A 14 -16.24 -13.20 0.61
N SER A 15 -15.05 -12.84 0.11
CA SER A 15 -14.05 -13.83 -0.30
C SER A 15 -13.26 -14.42 0.87
N GLY A 16 -13.25 -13.75 2.01
CA GLY A 16 -12.39 -14.09 3.14
C GLY A 16 -10.95 -13.60 2.96
N LYS A 17 -10.62 -12.97 1.83
CA LYS A 17 -9.30 -12.41 1.57
C LYS A 17 -9.26 -10.95 1.98
N THR A 18 -8.08 -10.49 2.38
CA THR A 18 -7.87 -9.14 2.89
C THR A 18 -6.78 -8.41 2.14
N ILE A 19 -6.85 -7.08 2.17
CA ILE A 19 -5.90 -6.22 1.48
C ILE A 19 -5.46 -5.07 2.38
N SER A 20 -4.22 -4.64 2.21
CA SER A 20 -3.67 -3.46 2.86
C SER A 20 -3.01 -2.56 1.82
N THR A 21 -2.60 -1.37 2.24
CA THR A 21 -1.91 -0.42 1.37
C THR A 21 -0.62 0.07 2.01
N ALA A 22 0.35 0.39 1.16
CA ALA A 22 1.58 1.05 1.56
C ALA A 22 1.81 2.20 0.59
N GLU A 23 1.64 3.42 1.06
CA GLU A 23 1.67 4.59 0.21
C GLU A 23 2.80 5.53 0.56
N SER A 24 3.24 6.30 -0.43
CA SER A 24 4.25 7.34 -0.27
C SER A 24 3.68 8.65 -0.84
N CYS A 25 3.93 8.92 -2.11
CA CYS A 25 3.54 10.19 -2.74
C CYS A 25 2.03 10.45 -2.76
N THR A 26 1.22 9.42 -2.70
CA THR A 26 -0.25 9.56 -2.69
C THR A 26 -0.81 9.97 -1.33
N GLY A 27 0.01 9.87 -0.28
CA GLY A 27 -0.35 10.38 1.06
C GLY A 27 -1.57 9.76 1.71
N GLY A 28 -1.97 8.56 1.29
CA GLY A 28 -3.15 7.88 1.81
C GLY A 28 -4.34 7.90 0.84
N GLY A 29 -4.15 8.45 -0.36
CA GLY A 29 -5.23 8.55 -1.35
C GLY A 29 -5.78 7.21 -1.81
N ILE A 30 -4.92 6.19 -1.91
CA ILE A 30 -5.38 4.84 -2.30
C ILE A 30 -6.27 4.25 -1.21
N ALA A 31 -5.82 4.33 0.04
CA ALA A 31 -6.62 3.86 1.18
C ALA A 31 -7.97 4.60 1.25
N ALA A 32 -7.94 5.91 1.08
CA ALA A 32 -9.16 6.72 1.07
C ALA A 32 -10.14 6.29 -0.03
N SER A 33 -9.61 5.98 -1.21
CA SER A 33 -10.43 5.50 -2.34
C SER A 33 -11.09 4.16 -2.04
N ILE A 34 -10.35 3.26 -1.37
CA ILE A 34 -10.87 1.94 -1.01
C ILE A 34 -11.98 2.07 0.03
N VAL A 35 -11.76 2.87 1.08
CA VAL A 35 -12.75 3.01 2.16
C VAL A 35 -13.98 3.82 1.76
N ALA A 36 -13.91 4.55 0.65
CA ALA A 36 -15.07 5.28 0.14
C ALA A 36 -16.18 4.35 -0.34
N VAL A 37 -15.85 3.09 -0.62
CA VAL A 37 -16.85 2.09 -1.06
C VAL A 37 -17.47 1.44 0.16
N SER A 38 -18.81 1.43 0.21
CA SER A 38 -19.56 0.82 1.31
C SER A 38 -19.22 -0.66 1.44
N GLY A 39 -19.00 -1.12 2.67
CA GLY A 39 -18.68 -2.52 2.95
C GLY A 39 -17.19 -2.86 2.87
N SER A 40 -16.34 -1.87 2.62
CA SER A 40 -14.91 -2.09 2.44
C SER A 40 -14.21 -2.68 3.67
N SER A 41 -14.76 -2.51 4.88
CA SER A 41 -14.18 -3.08 6.09
C SER A 41 -14.15 -4.61 6.07
N ASP A 42 -14.92 -5.25 5.20
CA ASP A 42 -14.90 -6.70 5.03
C ASP A 42 -13.54 -7.20 4.53
N TYR A 43 -12.88 -6.42 3.69
CA TYR A 43 -11.62 -6.82 3.06
C TYR A 43 -10.45 -5.87 3.30
N PHE A 44 -10.68 -4.59 3.54
CA PHE A 44 -9.61 -3.62 3.78
C PHE A 44 -9.29 -3.52 5.26
N LYS A 45 -8.04 -3.81 5.63
CA LYS A 45 -7.63 -3.85 7.04
C LYS A 45 -6.87 -2.62 7.49
N GLY A 46 -6.23 -1.93 6.59
CA GLY A 46 -5.48 -0.72 6.94
C GLY A 46 -4.40 -0.41 5.93
N GLY A 47 -3.71 0.69 6.18
CA GLY A 47 -2.63 1.12 5.32
C GLY A 47 -1.56 1.87 6.09
N ILE A 48 -0.38 1.95 5.52
CA ILE A 48 0.75 2.68 6.07
C ILE A 48 1.14 3.76 5.08
N VAL A 49 1.16 5.01 5.54
CA VAL A 49 1.65 6.14 4.75
C VAL A 49 3.10 6.37 5.14
N SER A 50 4.02 6.00 4.25
CA SER A 50 5.45 6.09 4.47
C SER A 50 6.05 7.19 3.59
N TYR A 51 5.86 8.44 4.00
CA TYR A 51 6.19 9.59 3.17
C TYR A 51 7.68 9.86 3.06
N CYS A 52 8.50 9.36 3.99
CA CYS A 52 9.95 9.50 3.95
C CYS A 52 10.63 8.13 4.04
N ASN A 53 11.91 8.09 3.66
CA ASN A 53 12.67 6.84 3.64
C ASN A 53 12.80 6.19 5.00
N GLU A 54 12.96 6.99 6.05
CA GLU A 54 13.06 6.46 7.41
C GLU A 54 11.83 5.64 7.80
N VAL A 55 10.64 6.12 7.46
CA VAL A 55 9.40 5.41 7.76
C VAL A 55 9.26 4.16 6.89
N LYS A 56 9.66 4.23 5.61
CA LYS A 56 9.68 3.06 4.74
C LYS A 56 10.55 1.95 5.35
N GLU A 57 11.71 2.31 5.86
CA GLU A 57 12.64 1.36 6.47
C GLU A 57 12.10 0.82 7.79
N ARG A 58 11.63 1.72 8.65
CA ARG A 58 11.22 1.35 10.01
C ARG A 58 9.91 0.59 10.07
N LEU A 59 8.90 1.03 9.36
CA LEU A 59 7.55 0.43 9.42
C LEU A 59 7.32 -0.64 8.38
N LEU A 60 7.90 -0.49 7.20
CA LEU A 60 7.69 -1.43 6.10
C LEU A 60 8.88 -2.37 5.87
N GLY A 61 9.97 -2.16 6.58
CA GLY A 61 11.14 -3.02 6.45
C GLY A 61 11.87 -2.89 5.12
N VAL A 62 11.70 -1.77 4.43
CA VAL A 62 12.44 -1.52 3.18
C VAL A 62 13.93 -1.45 3.50
N ASN A 63 14.73 -2.22 2.77
CA ASN A 63 16.17 -2.26 3.00
C ASN A 63 16.83 -0.97 2.51
N PRO A 64 17.60 -0.27 3.36
CA PRO A 64 18.31 0.94 2.94
C PRO A 64 19.20 0.72 1.71
N LYS A 65 19.76 -0.48 1.56
CA LYS A 65 20.59 -0.82 0.39
C LYS A 65 19.76 -0.86 -0.90
N THR A 66 18.52 -1.27 -0.83
CA THR A 66 17.64 -1.28 -1.98
C THR A 66 17.36 0.14 -2.45
N ILE A 67 17.13 1.05 -1.51
CA ILE A 67 16.93 2.47 -1.83
C ILE A 67 18.20 3.05 -2.44
N GLU A 68 19.36 2.73 -1.88
CA GLU A 68 20.65 3.21 -2.37
C GLU A 68 20.93 2.70 -3.79
N GLU A 69 20.69 1.43 -4.04
CA GLU A 69 21.04 0.80 -5.32
C GLU A 69 20.06 1.14 -6.44
N TYR A 70 18.78 1.10 -6.16
CA TYR A 70 17.72 1.24 -7.20
C TYR A 70 16.98 2.58 -7.15
N GLY A 71 17.18 3.35 -6.08
CA GLY A 71 16.42 4.58 -5.87
C GLY A 71 15.08 4.31 -5.19
N VAL A 72 14.55 5.33 -4.56
CA VAL A 72 13.30 5.21 -3.81
C VAL A 72 12.11 4.98 -4.75
N VAL A 73 12.17 5.49 -5.97
CA VAL A 73 11.13 5.28 -6.99
C VAL A 73 11.57 4.13 -7.88
N SER A 74 11.27 2.92 -7.45
CA SER A 74 11.68 1.71 -8.16
C SER A 74 10.73 0.56 -7.86
N ALA A 75 10.70 -0.42 -8.77
CA ALA A 75 9.92 -1.63 -8.58
C ALA A 75 10.39 -2.40 -7.33
N GLN A 76 11.69 -2.40 -7.09
CA GLN A 76 12.29 -3.10 -5.96
C GLN A 76 11.80 -2.53 -4.62
N VAL A 77 11.76 -1.20 -4.50
CA VAL A 77 11.25 -0.55 -3.28
C VAL A 77 9.75 -0.80 -3.15
N ALA A 78 8.99 -0.71 -4.25
CA ALA A 78 7.56 -0.98 -4.22
C ALA A 78 7.25 -2.41 -3.75
N GLU A 79 8.02 -3.40 -4.21
CA GLU A 79 7.85 -4.78 -3.77
C GLU A 79 8.12 -4.94 -2.27
N GLU A 80 9.18 -4.32 -1.77
CA GLU A 80 9.51 -4.37 -0.35
C GLU A 80 8.45 -3.66 0.50
N MET A 81 7.88 -2.57 -0.02
CA MET A 81 6.77 -1.90 0.65
C MET A 81 5.53 -2.80 0.74
N CYS A 82 5.20 -3.52 -0.33
CA CYS A 82 4.11 -4.48 -0.33
C CYS A 82 4.31 -5.58 0.70
N GLU A 83 5.48 -6.19 0.70
CA GLU A 83 5.81 -7.24 1.65
C GLU A 83 5.72 -6.72 3.09
N GLY A 84 6.21 -5.50 3.31
CA GLY A 84 6.16 -4.86 4.61
C GLY A 84 4.73 -4.63 5.09
N ALA A 85 3.84 -4.19 4.21
CA ALA A 85 2.44 -3.98 4.57
C ALA A 85 1.74 -5.30 4.91
N ILE A 86 1.97 -6.33 4.10
CA ILE A 86 1.42 -7.66 4.36
C ILE A 86 1.87 -8.18 5.72
N ASN A 87 3.16 -8.04 6.02
CA ASN A 87 3.72 -8.51 7.29
C ASN A 87 3.24 -7.70 8.49
N ALA A 88 3.15 -6.38 8.35
CA ALA A 88 2.76 -5.50 9.46
C ALA A 88 1.27 -5.57 9.76
N ILE A 89 0.43 -5.64 8.73
CA ILE A 89 -1.03 -5.58 8.88
C ILE A 89 -1.66 -6.97 8.84
N ARG A 90 -0.91 -7.95 8.33
CA ARG A 90 -1.35 -9.35 8.24
C ARG A 90 -2.50 -9.53 7.27
N THR A 91 -2.29 -9.06 6.03
CA THR A 91 -3.25 -9.21 4.95
C THR A 91 -2.75 -10.21 3.91
N ASP A 92 -3.67 -10.68 3.07
CA ASP A 92 -3.33 -11.60 1.98
C ASP A 92 -2.69 -10.88 0.80
N TYR A 93 -3.12 -9.64 0.56
CA TYR A 93 -2.64 -8.81 -0.54
C TYR A 93 -2.26 -7.43 -0.04
N ALA A 94 -1.46 -6.74 -0.81
CA ALA A 94 -1.17 -5.32 -0.58
C ALA A 94 -1.01 -4.59 -1.89
N ILE A 95 -1.36 -3.31 -1.87
CA ILE A 95 -1.08 -2.39 -2.96
C ILE A 95 -0.05 -1.40 -2.43
N SER A 96 1.06 -1.25 -3.14
CA SER A 96 2.06 -0.25 -2.76
C SER A 96 2.24 0.75 -3.88
N ILE A 97 2.59 1.97 -3.51
CA ILE A 97 2.96 3.00 -4.47
C ILE A 97 4.10 3.84 -3.91
N THR A 98 5.12 4.04 -4.73
CA THR A 98 6.22 4.94 -4.45
C THR A 98 6.39 5.87 -5.64
N GLY A 99 6.84 7.08 -5.40
CA GLY A 99 6.95 8.06 -6.46
C GLY A 99 7.40 9.41 -5.92
N CYS A 100 7.49 10.37 -6.82
CA CYS A 100 7.85 11.74 -6.50
C CYS A 100 6.64 12.64 -6.79
N ALA A 101 6.12 13.30 -5.76
CA ALA A 101 4.93 14.12 -5.85
C ALA A 101 5.29 15.60 -5.93
N GLY A 102 5.43 16.07 -7.12
CA GLY A 102 5.61 17.47 -7.38
C GLY A 102 7.05 17.93 -7.36
N PRO A 103 7.25 19.24 -7.49
CA PRO A 103 8.60 19.78 -7.58
C PRO A 103 9.33 19.72 -6.26
#